data_38ecdb06fb8f4d7e01e5d7f5e8ac4650
#
_entry.id   38ecdb06fb8f4d7e01e5d7f5e8ac4650
#
_cell.length_a   1.000
_cell.length_b   1.000
_cell.length_c   1.000
_cell.angle_alpha   90.00
_cell.angle_beta   90.00
_cell.angle_gamma   90.00
#
_symmetry.space_group_name_H-M   'P 1'
#
loop_
_entity.id
_entity.type
_entity.pdbx_description
1 polymer ?
#
loop_
_entity_poly.entity_id
_entity_poly.type
_entity_poly.pdbx_seq_one_letter_code
_entity_poly.pdbx_strand_id
1 'polypeptide(L)'
;MKSAEDRLREFQTQNNIATKGPLSLVIQFTRLVRDKEFPLNSDDFQTSSKGQVAGLGGANLKKILKEHGITQQLSAEGGRTSRGSMGLMIKYVDFLNEWHIEEAVDLAAVEEFWAEQIREYFRNQPFILTADTSKTIGANLDELFEQAKKRQRQNPGTQYLGTVLQHLVAAKLCMVMPEGSFEIHGASVADAPTDRNGDFVIQNTIVHCTTMPGALLIEKCKANLRAGCHPVIITIFERVHTALNLAEDAGLAGRVEVWDVQQFLSSNIYEHSLFDETKRNSTLSEIIVRYNKIVLEVESDPSLRIEFEAKQLL
;
A
#
# COMPACT_ATOMS: atom_id res chain seq x y z
N MET A 1 -2.54 20.12 30.94
CA MET A 1 -3.46 18.97 30.65
C MET A 1 -2.96 18.32 29.36
N LYS A 2 -2.95 17.00 29.28
CA LYS A 2 -2.64 16.28 28.02
C LYS A 2 -3.81 16.50 27.05
N SER A 3 -3.55 16.63 25.75
CA SER A 3 -4.61 16.68 24.75
C SER A 3 -5.36 15.33 24.69
N ALA A 4 -6.59 15.32 24.17
CA ALA A 4 -7.36 14.09 23.95
C ALA A 4 -6.58 13.09 23.08
N GLU A 5 -5.91 13.60 22.04
CA GLU A 5 -5.09 12.79 21.14
C GLU A 5 -3.88 12.18 21.86
N ASP A 6 -3.17 12.93 22.70
CA ASP A 6 -2.02 12.41 23.46
C ASP A 6 -2.43 11.28 24.42
N ARG A 7 -3.59 11.41 25.08
CA ARG A 7 -4.15 10.37 25.96
C ARG A 7 -4.44 9.08 25.18
N LEU A 8 -5.09 9.21 24.03
CA LEU A 8 -5.44 8.08 23.17
C LEU A 8 -4.21 7.38 22.59
N ARG A 9 -3.20 8.14 22.16
CA ARG A 9 -1.93 7.58 21.67
C ARG A 9 -1.15 6.86 22.75
N GLU A 10 -1.14 7.39 23.96
CA GLU A 10 -0.52 6.73 25.11
C GLU A 10 -1.24 5.41 25.45
N PHE A 11 -2.58 5.43 25.53
CA PHE A 11 -3.38 4.23 25.73
C PHE A 11 -3.19 3.18 24.61
N GLN A 12 -3.16 3.64 23.35
CA GLN A 12 -2.89 2.81 22.18
C GLN A 12 -1.55 2.09 22.30
N THR A 13 -0.48 2.82 22.65
CA THR A 13 0.88 2.29 22.78
C THR A 13 1.00 1.29 23.93
N GLN A 14 0.49 1.65 25.12
CA GLN A 14 0.53 0.81 26.31
C GLN A 14 -0.21 -0.53 26.15
N ASN A 15 -1.24 -0.56 25.31
CA ASN A 15 -2.09 -1.74 25.09
C ASN A 15 -1.89 -2.40 23.74
N ASN A 16 -0.87 -2.01 22.96
CA ASN A 16 -0.54 -2.55 21.63
C ASN A 16 -1.74 -2.58 20.67
N ILE A 17 -2.51 -1.46 20.60
CA ILE A 17 -3.69 -1.36 19.73
C ILE A 17 -3.24 -0.99 18.32
N ALA A 18 -2.59 -1.93 17.64
CA ALA A 18 -2.03 -1.75 16.29
C ALA A 18 -2.52 -2.82 15.29
N THR A 19 -3.29 -3.81 15.74
CA THR A 19 -3.75 -4.90 14.87
C THR A 19 -5.27 -4.94 14.76
N LYS A 20 -5.77 -5.65 13.75
CA LYS A 20 -7.21 -5.69 13.42
C LYS A 20 -8.13 -6.05 14.58
N GLY A 21 -7.72 -6.95 15.48
CA GLY A 21 -8.55 -7.36 16.61
C GLY A 21 -8.78 -6.23 17.62
N PRO A 22 -7.71 -5.69 18.26
CA PRO A 22 -7.80 -4.54 19.17
C PRO A 22 -8.45 -3.31 18.53
N LEU A 23 -8.09 -2.92 17.30
CA LEU A 23 -8.71 -1.80 16.59
C LEU A 23 -10.23 -2.01 16.38
N SER A 24 -10.64 -3.24 16.03
CA SER A 24 -12.07 -3.58 15.89
C SER A 24 -12.83 -3.46 17.20
N LEU A 25 -12.18 -3.78 18.33
CA LEU A 25 -12.78 -3.67 19.66
C LEU A 25 -12.98 -2.21 20.03
N VAL A 26 -11.93 -1.41 20.03
CA VAL A 26 -11.99 -0.04 20.58
C VAL A 26 -12.98 0.85 19.81
N ILE A 27 -13.02 0.77 18.48
CA ILE A 27 -13.97 1.58 17.68
C ILE A 27 -15.42 1.17 17.93
N GLN A 28 -15.72 -0.13 17.99
CA GLN A 28 -17.09 -0.60 18.27
C GLN A 28 -17.49 -0.33 19.70
N PHE A 29 -16.58 -0.53 20.66
CA PHE A 29 -16.85 -0.25 22.07
C PHE A 29 -17.12 1.23 22.32
N THR A 30 -16.33 2.13 21.71
CA THR A 30 -16.58 3.58 21.76
C THR A 30 -18.00 3.91 21.27
N ARG A 31 -18.43 3.31 20.14
CA ARG A 31 -19.80 3.48 19.65
C ARG A 31 -20.85 2.91 20.61
N LEU A 32 -20.58 1.76 21.21
CA LEU A 32 -21.50 1.08 22.12
C LEU A 32 -21.79 1.88 23.39
N VAL A 33 -20.78 2.61 23.90
CA VAL A 33 -20.91 3.40 25.13
C VAL A 33 -21.33 4.85 24.91
N ARG A 34 -21.55 5.27 23.66
CA ARG A 34 -21.88 6.66 23.31
C ARG A 34 -23.13 7.18 24.05
N ASP A 35 -24.13 6.31 24.23
CA ASP A 35 -25.38 6.64 24.88
C ASP A 35 -25.45 6.10 26.35
N LYS A 36 -24.30 5.80 26.95
CA LYS A 36 -24.21 5.29 28.33
C LYS A 36 -23.75 6.38 29.26
N GLU A 37 -24.29 6.34 30.50
CA GLU A 37 -23.86 7.21 31.57
C GLU A 37 -22.56 6.73 32.21
N PHE A 38 -21.70 7.67 32.60
CA PHE A 38 -20.47 7.39 33.33
C PHE A 38 -20.71 7.45 34.84
N PRO A 39 -19.99 6.65 35.66
CA PRO A 39 -18.93 5.71 35.22
C PRO A 39 -19.48 4.44 34.57
N LEU A 40 -18.76 3.93 33.58
CA LEU A 40 -19.06 2.67 32.92
C LEU A 40 -18.70 1.49 33.84
N ASN A 41 -19.53 0.43 33.82
CA ASN A 41 -19.21 -0.81 34.52
C ASN A 41 -18.84 -1.91 33.49
N SER A 42 -17.63 -2.44 33.58
CA SER A 42 -17.13 -3.46 32.63
C SER A 42 -17.97 -4.76 32.63
N ASP A 43 -18.65 -5.08 33.73
CA ASP A 43 -19.50 -6.27 33.83
C ASP A 43 -20.73 -6.20 32.92
N ASP A 44 -21.23 -4.98 32.62
CA ASP A 44 -22.39 -4.77 31.74
C ASP A 44 -22.09 -5.09 30.25
N PHE A 45 -20.81 -5.20 29.91
CA PHE A 45 -20.36 -5.45 28.54
C PHE A 45 -19.83 -6.87 28.31
N GLN A 46 -20.11 -7.79 29.23
CA GLN A 46 -19.75 -9.19 29.12
C GLN A 46 -20.95 -10.01 28.63
N THR A 47 -20.68 -11.05 27.83
CA THR A 47 -21.71 -12.05 27.50
C THR A 47 -22.08 -12.87 28.73
N SER A 48 -23.24 -13.50 28.72
CA SER A 48 -23.70 -14.37 29.81
C SER A 48 -22.71 -15.49 30.16
N SER A 49 -21.90 -15.94 29.20
CA SER A 49 -20.81 -16.91 29.39
C SER A 49 -19.51 -16.30 29.91
N LYS A 50 -19.46 -14.99 30.15
CA LYS A 50 -18.29 -14.23 30.60
C LYS A 50 -17.00 -14.40 29.75
N GLY A 51 -17.12 -14.96 28.55
CA GLY A 51 -15.98 -15.26 27.69
C GLY A 51 -15.77 -14.28 26.52
N GLN A 52 -16.69 -13.37 26.27
CA GLN A 52 -16.68 -12.48 25.12
C GLN A 52 -17.26 -11.10 25.47
N VAL A 53 -16.84 -10.08 24.75
CA VAL A 53 -17.41 -8.74 24.84
C VAL A 53 -18.77 -8.72 24.14
N ALA A 54 -19.82 -8.31 24.87
CA ALA A 54 -21.17 -8.21 24.34
C ALA A 54 -21.29 -7.02 23.37
N GLY A 55 -22.21 -7.11 22.40
CA GLY A 55 -22.50 -6.03 21.45
C GLY A 55 -21.51 -5.86 20.31
N LEU A 56 -20.41 -6.60 20.28
CA LEU A 56 -19.47 -6.58 19.17
C LEU A 56 -19.85 -7.58 18.08
N GLY A 57 -19.65 -7.19 16.81
CA GLY A 57 -19.92 -8.09 15.68
C GLY A 57 -19.46 -7.52 14.34
N GLY A 58 -19.17 -8.42 13.38
CA GLY A 58 -18.65 -8.01 12.07
C GLY A 58 -19.60 -7.11 11.27
N ALA A 59 -20.91 -7.34 11.35
CA ALA A 59 -21.91 -6.50 10.68
C ALA A 59 -21.96 -5.08 11.26
N ASN A 60 -21.90 -4.95 12.58
CA ASN A 60 -21.85 -3.66 13.26
C ASN A 60 -20.56 -2.91 12.95
N LEU A 61 -19.40 -3.60 13.00
CA LEU A 61 -18.11 -3.04 12.60
C LEU A 61 -18.16 -2.50 11.18
N LYS A 62 -18.67 -3.29 10.23
CA LYS A 62 -18.78 -2.88 8.83
C LYS A 62 -19.63 -1.63 8.65
N LYS A 63 -20.72 -1.50 9.42
CA LYS A 63 -21.58 -0.31 9.39
C LYS A 63 -20.82 0.93 9.90
N ILE A 64 -20.15 0.82 11.05
CA ILE A 64 -19.36 1.92 11.63
C ILE A 64 -18.26 2.35 10.66
N LEU A 65 -17.47 1.41 10.13
CA LEU A 65 -16.38 1.71 9.19
C LEU A 65 -16.90 2.42 7.93
N LYS A 66 -18.06 2.00 7.41
CA LYS A 66 -18.68 2.64 6.24
C LYS A 66 -19.07 4.09 6.51
N GLU A 67 -19.57 4.40 7.70
CA GLU A 67 -19.92 5.77 8.13
C GLU A 67 -18.68 6.67 8.16
N HIS A 68 -17.49 6.12 8.49
CA HIS A 68 -16.19 6.80 8.42
C HIS A 68 -15.49 6.70 7.05
N GLY A 69 -16.20 6.27 5.98
CA GLY A 69 -15.65 6.17 4.64
C GLY A 69 -14.65 5.01 4.42
N ILE A 70 -14.54 4.08 5.39
CA ILE A 70 -13.64 2.93 5.31
C ILE A 70 -14.39 1.76 4.69
N THR A 71 -13.99 1.34 3.48
CA THR A 71 -14.65 0.28 2.72
C THR A 71 -14.00 -1.10 2.89
N GLN A 72 -12.78 -1.13 3.46
CA GLN A 72 -12.04 -2.35 3.70
C GLN A 72 -12.64 -3.13 4.89
N GLN A 73 -12.56 -4.47 4.82
CA GLN A 73 -12.97 -5.34 5.91
C GLN A 73 -11.83 -5.49 6.93
N LEU A 74 -11.99 -4.91 8.12
CA LEU A 74 -10.99 -5.01 9.19
C LEU A 74 -11.02 -6.37 9.87
N SER A 75 -12.21 -6.86 10.25
CA SER A 75 -12.40 -8.16 10.89
C SER A 75 -13.77 -8.74 10.52
N ALA A 76 -13.82 -10.02 10.20
CA ALA A 76 -15.08 -10.73 9.92
C ALA A 76 -15.95 -10.88 11.18
N GLU A 77 -15.31 -11.10 12.33
CA GLU A 77 -15.98 -11.35 13.62
C GLU A 77 -16.09 -10.11 14.51
N GLY A 78 -15.59 -8.96 14.03
CA GLY A 78 -15.66 -7.69 14.76
C GLY A 78 -14.80 -7.63 16.03
N GLY A 79 -13.77 -8.45 16.15
CA GLY A 79 -12.89 -8.47 17.34
C GLY A 79 -13.46 -9.16 18.58
N ARG A 80 -14.68 -9.67 18.52
CA ARG A 80 -15.38 -10.30 19.66
C ARG A 80 -14.64 -11.50 20.23
N THR A 81 -14.02 -12.32 19.39
CA THR A 81 -13.32 -13.55 19.72
C THR A 81 -11.80 -13.42 19.75
N SER A 82 -11.27 -12.21 19.57
CA SER A 82 -9.82 -11.97 19.59
C SER A 82 -9.23 -12.32 20.96
N ARG A 83 -8.10 -13.02 20.96
CA ARG A 83 -7.37 -13.32 22.20
C ARG A 83 -7.06 -12.03 22.94
N GLY A 84 -7.44 -11.91 24.20
CA GLY A 84 -7.20 -10.73 25.03
C GLY A 84 -8.26 -9.62 24.90
N SER A 85 -9.34 -9.81 24.11
CA SER A 85 -10.38 -8.78 23.93
C SER A 85 -11.07 -8.40 25.24
N MET A 86 -11.35 -9.34 26.12
CA MET A 86 -11.92 -9.06 27.45
C MET A 86 -11.01 -8.16 28.30
N GLY A 87 -9.72 -8.51 28.38
CA GLY A 87 -8.75 -7.72 29.14
C GLY A 87 -8.57 -6.31 28.59
N LEU A 88 -8.58 -6.16 27.26
CA LEU A 88 -8.51 -4.84 26.62
C LEU A 88 -9.79 -4.02 26.86
N MET A 89 -10.97 -4.65 26.81
CA MET A 89 -12.24 -3.97 27.10
C MET A 89 -12.26 -3.41 28.52
N ILE A 90 -11.85 -4.22 29.51
CA ILE A 90 -11.79 -3.77 30.92
C ILE A 90 -10.87 -2.55 31.05
N LYS A 91 -9.64 -2.64 30.54
CA LYS A 91 -8.68 -1.52 30.55
C LYS A 91 -9.21 -0.27 29.83
N TYR A 92 -9.99 -0.47 28.79
CA TYR A 92 -10.56 0.65 28.04
C TYR A 92 -11.70 1.31 28.80
N VAL A 93 -12.53 0.55 29.53
CA VAL A 93 -13.53 1.07 30.46
C VAL A 93 -12.87 1.89 31.55
N ASP A 94 -11.82 1.35 32.20
CA ASP A 94 -11.08 2.06 33.25
C ASP A 94 -10.49 3.38 32.73
N PHE A 95 -9.84 3.33 31.54
CA PHE A 95 -9.28 4.51 30.87
C PHE A 95 -10.34 5.60 30.59
N LEU A 96 -11.51 5.21 30.06
CA LEU A 96 -12.59 6.17 29.77
C LEU A 96 -13.18 6.75 31.05
N ASN A 97 -13.32 5.95 32.11
CA ASN A 97 -13.80 6.41 33.41
C ASN A 97 -12.81 7.39 34.07
N GLU A 98 -11.52 7.06 34.09
CA GLU A 98 -10.47 7.95 34.61
C GLU A 98 -10.44 9.27 33.85
N TRP A 99 -10.54 9.24 32.55
CA TRP A 99 -10.62 10.46 31.74
C TRP A 99 -11.87 11.28 32.08
N HIS A 100 -13.03 10.63 32.21
CA HIS A 100 -14.30 11.29 32.48
C HIS A 100 -14.31 11.99 33.83
N ILE A 101 -13.55 11.51 34.82
CA ILE A 101 -13.39 12.18 36.12
C ILE A 101 -12.67 13.53 35.97
N GLU A 102 -11.69 13.62 35.04
CA GLU A 102 -10.95 14.86 34.84
C GLU A 102 -11.70 15.85 33.93
N GLU A 103 -12.37 15.35 32.90
CA GLU A 103 -13.16 16.13 31.93
C GLU A 103 -14.16 15.25 31.18
N ALA A 104 -15.25 15.84 30.69
CA ALA A 104 -16.21 15.11 29.86
C ALA A 104 -15.57 14.55 28.59
N VAL A 105 -15.69 13.24 28.37
CA VAL A 105 -15.12 12.56 27.19
C VAL A 105 -15.99 12.80 25.96
N ASP A 106 -15.42 13.39 24.92
CA ASP A 106 -16.07 13.45 23.60
C ASP A 106 -15.89 12.12 22.87
N LEU A 107 -16.85 11.21 23.05
CA LEU A 107 -16.83 9.89 22.42
C LEU A 107 -16.92 9.94 20.88
N ALA A 108 -17.40 11.05 20.29
CA ALA A 108 -17.39 11.21 18.85
C ALA A 108 -15.97 11.48 18.33
N ALA A 109 -15.23 12.35 19.02
CA ALA A 109 -13.81 12.60 18.71
C ALA A 109 -12.94 11.36 18.97
N VAL A 110 -13.23 10.60 20.04
CA VAL A 110 -12.54 9.32 20.31
C VAL A 110 -12.78 8.30 19.21
N GLU A 111 -14.01 8.19 18.72
CA GLU A 111 -14.34 7.27 17.61
C GLU A 111 -13.64 7.67 16.31
N GLU A 112 -13.59 8.97 15.99
CA GLU A 112 -12.85 9.45 14.82
C GLU A 112 -11.36 9.18 14.93
N PHE A 113 -10.76 9.33 16.11
CA PHE A 113 -9.36 8.95 16.34
C PHE A 113 -9.12 7.46 16.00
N TRP A 114 -9.97 6.55 16.48
CA TRP A 114 -9.83 5.13 16.16
C TRP A 114 -10.10 4.83 14.69
N ALA A 115 -11.01 5.55 14.05
CA ALA A 115 -11.22 5.44 12.61
C ALA A 115 -9.96 5.83 11.82
N GLU A 116 -9.25 6.89 12.24
CA GLU A 116 -7.99 7.28 11.62
C GLU A 116 -6.89 6.23 11.86
N GLN A 117 -6.79 5.64 13.07
CA GLN A 117 -5.84 4.55 13.31
C GLN A 117 -6.13 3.31 12.43
N ILE A 118 -7.41 3.05 12.13
CA ILE A 118 -7.79 1.97 11.20
C ILE A 118 -7.43 2.33 9.76
N ARG A 119 -7.58 3.60 9.34
CA ARG A 119 -7.10 4.05 8.01
C ARG A 119 -5.58 3.89 7.89
N GLU A 120 -4.84 4.27 8.94
CA GLU A 120 -3.39 4.05 9.00
C GLU A 120 -3.03 2.56 8.96
N TYR A 121 -3.75 1.72 9.69
CA TYR A 121 -3.57 0.26 9.63
C TYR A 121 -3.68 -0.26 8.19
N PHE A 122 -4.70 0.15 7.44
CA PHE A 122 -4.86 -0.28 6.05
C PHE A 122 -3.84 0.35 5.10
N ARG A 123 -3.42 1.59 5.34
CA ARG A 123 -2.33 2.24 4.57
C ARG A 123 -1.00 1.52 4.75
N ASN A 124 -0.72 1.02 5.93
CA ASN A 124 0.54 0.36 6.29
C ASN A 124 0.61 -1.12 5.93
N GLN A 125 -0.44 -1.71 5.34
CA GLN A 125 -0.38 -3.09 4.87
C GLN A 125 0.47 -3.18 3.59
N PRO A 126 1.39 -4.14 3.49
CA PRO A 126 2.13 -4.38 2.25
C PRO A 126 1.18 -4.79 1.11
N PHE A 127 1.65 -4.67 -0.13
CA PHE A 127 1.02 -5.34 -1.26
C PHE A 127 1.32 -6.83 -1.20
N ILE A 128 0.43 -7.65 -1.76
CA ILE A 128 0.62 -9.11 -1.81
C ILE A 128 0.79 -9.52 -3.28
N LEU A 129 1.90 -10.15 -3.61
CA LEU A 129 2.09 -10.81 -4.89
C LEU A 129 2.00 -12.32 -4.71
N THR A 130 0.90 -12.89 -5.16
CA THR A 130 0.70 -14.35 -5.14
C THR A 130 1.21 -14.92 -6.47
N ALA A 131 2.29 -15.73 -6.41
CA ALA A 131 2.77 -16.47 -7.57
C ALA A 131 1.91 -17.71 -7.78
N ASP A 132 0.83 -17.55 -8.54
CA ASP A 132 -0.08 -18.63 -8.93
C ASP A 132 0.43 -19.24 -10.25
N THR A 133 0.96 -20.48 -10.20
CA THR A 133 1.52 -21.16 -11.37
C THR A 133 0.46 -21.54 -12.42
N SER A 134 -0.83 -21.50 -12.08
CA SER A 134 -1.93 -21.68 -13.04
C SER A 134 -2.16 -20.44 -13.91
N LYS A 135 -1.53 -19.32 -13.58
CA LYS A 135 -1.64 -18.03 -14.29
C LYS A 135 -0.34 -17.67 -14.98
N THR A 136 -0.43 -16.77 -15.95
CA THR A 136 0.77 -16.15 -16.54
C THR A 136 1.44 -15.22 -15.52
N ILE A 137 2.73 -14.94 -15.69
CA ILE A 137 3.45 -13.95 -14.88
C ILE A 137 2.79 -12.58 -14.99
N GLY A 138 2.38 -12.18 -16.20
CA GLY A 138 1.65 -10.94 -16.43
C GLY A 138 0.37 -10.85 -15.60
N ALA A 139 -0.43 -11.92 -15.54
CA ALA A 139 -1.66 -11.95 -14.75
C ALA A 139 -1.40 -11.85 -13.23
N ASN A 140 -0.32 -12.44 -12.72
CA ASN A 140 0.08 -12.28 -11.32
C ASN A 140 0.52 -10.83 -11.03
N LEU A 141 1.21 -10.17 -11.95
CA LEU A 141 1.58 -8.76 -11.85
C LEU A 141 0.37 -7.83 -11.96
N ASP A 142 -0.63 -8.18 -12.78
CA ASP A 142 -1.89 -7.43 -12.87
C ASP A 142 -2.59 -7.33 -11.52
N GLU A 143 -2.65 -8.44 -10.77
CA GLU A 143 -3.26 -8.45 -9.44
C GLU A 143 -2.54 -7.49 -8.48
N LEU A 144 -1.22 -7.40 -8.56
CA LEU A 144 -0.43 -6.44 -7.79
C LEU A 144 -0.75 -4.99 -8.22
N PHE A 145 -0.80 -4.72 -9.53
CA PHE A 145 -1.13 -3.39 -10.05
C PHE A 145 -2.57 -2.96 -9.69
N GLU A 146 -3.52 -3.88 -9.71
CA GLU A 146 -4.89 -3.60 -9.26
C GLU A 146 -4.95 -3.25 -7.76
N GLN A 147 -4.15 -3.90 -6.91
CA GLN A 147 -4.03 -3.50 -5.50
C GLN A 147 -3.48 -2.08 -5.38
N ALA A 148 -2.44 -1.73 -6.16
CA ALA A 148 -1.87 -0.39 -6.16
C ALA A 148 -2.86 0.66 -6.69
N LYS A 149 -3.56 0.39 -7.79
CA LYS A 149 -4.64 1.24 -8.31
C LYS A 149 -5.76 1.46 -7.28
N LYS A 150 -6.18 0.39 -6.59
CA LYS A 150 -7.22 0.46 -5.56
C LYS A 150 -6.76 1.32 -4.38
N ARG A 151 -5.54 1.13 -3.89
CA ARG A 151 -4.96 1.91 -2.80
C ARG A 151 -4.82 3.39 -3.18
N GLN A 152 -4.39 3.68 -4.40
CA GLN A 152 -4.30 5.04 -4.93
C GLN A 152 -5.66 5.75 -4.95
N ARG A 153 -6.72 5.06 -5.38
CA ARG A 153 -8.10 5.62 -5.32
C ARG A 153 -8.58 5.92 -3.90
N GLN A 154 -8.12 5.15 -2.92
CA GLN A 154 -8.46 5.32 -1.51
C GLN A 154 -7.63 6.41 -0.81
N ASN A 155 -6.51 6.79 -1.39
CA ASN A 155 -5.58 7.80 -0.86
C ASN A 155 -5.25 8.84 -1.94
N PRO A 156 -6.16 9.79 -2.21
CA PRO A 156 -5.95 10.83 -3.21
C PRO A 156 -4.67 11.62 -2.93
N GLY A 157 -3.89 11.88 -3.96
CA GLY A 157 -2.61 12.60 -3.86
C GLY A 157 -1.37 11.70 -3.77
N THR A 158 -1.53 10.38 -3.57
CA THR A 158 -0.41 9.44 -3.54
C THR A 158 -0.39 8.57 -4.80
N GLN A 159 0.77 8.45 -5.45
CA GLN A 159 0.94 7.76 -6.73
C GLN A 159 1.44 6.31 -6.56
N TYR A 160 0.69 5.49 -5.79
CA TYR A 160 1.09 4.10 -5.49
C TYR A 160 1.43 3.27 -6.72
N LEU A 161 0.61 3.33 -7.78
CA LEU A 161 0.85 2.56 -8.99
C LEU A 161 2.14 2.99 -9.71
N GLY A 162 2.38 4.30 -9.79
CA GLY A 162 3.59 4.85 -10.41
C GLY A 162 4.84 4.43 -9.65
N THR A 163 4.82 4.53 -8.32
CA THR A 163 5.91 4.12 -7.45
C THR A 163 6.21 2.62 -7.55
N VAL A 164 5.17 1.78 -7.49
CA VAL A 164 5.33 0.31 -7.64
C VAL A 164 5.92 -0.02 -9.01
N LEU A 165 5.42 0.59 -10.09
CA LEU A 165 5.94 0.40 -11.45
C LEU A 165 7.42 0.79 -11.54
N GLN A 166 7.78 1.99 -11.08
CA GLN A 166 9.17 2.50 -11.15
C GLN A 166 10.13 1.58 -10.41
N HIS A 167 9.80 1.16 -9.19
CA HIS A 167 10.69 0.32 -8.39
C HIS A 167 10.75 -1.14 -8.85
N LEU A 168 9.69 -1.68 -9.48
CA LEU A 168 9.78 -2.99 -10.14
C LEU A 168 10.70 -2.96 -11.36
N VAL A 169 10.63 -1.88 -12.14
CA VAL A 169 11.58 -1.66 -13.26
C VAL A 169 13.01 -1.54 -12.73
N ALA A 170 13.24 -0.77 -11.67
CA ALA A 170 14.55 -0.67 -11.01
C ALA A 170 15.04 -2.03 -10.53
N ALA A 171 14.20 -2.81 -9.83
CA ALA A 171 14.54 -4.14 -9.33
C ALA A 171 14.97 -5.09 -10.46
N LYS A 172 14.23 -5.07 -11.59
CA LYS A 172 14.57 -5.85 -12.78
C LYS A 172 15.90 -5.40 -13.39
N LEU A 173 16.12 -4.10 -13.51
CA LEU A 173 17.39 -3.57 -14.03
C LEU A 173 18.57 -3.98 -13.14
N CYS A 174 18.43 -3.97 -11.83
CA CYS A 174 19.43 -4.46 -10.87
C CYS A 174 19.74 -5.96 -10.98
N MET A 175 18.88 -6.75 -11.63
CA MET A 175 19.18 -8.17 -11.89
C MET A 175 20.07 -8.39 -13.09
N VAL A 176 20.02 -7.49 -14.07
CA VAL A 176 20.71 -7.67 -15.36
C VAL A 176 21.92 -6.77 -15.50
N MET A 177 22.07 -5.76 -14.66
CA MET A 177 23.12 -4.77 -14.75
C MET A 177 24.07 -4.83 -13.55
N PRO A 178 25.35 -4.53 -13.74
CA PRO A 178 26.30 -4.39 -12.64
C PRO A 178 25.84 -3.32 -11.63
N GLU A 179 26.21 -3.50 -10.36
CA GLU A 179 25.95 -2.51 -9.30
C GLU A 179 26.58 -1.15 -9.67
N GLY A 180 25.83 -0.07 -9.41
CA GLY A 180 26.26 1.29 -9.73
C GLY A 180 26.11 1.69 -11.22
N SER A 181 25.48 0.87 -12.06
CA SER A 181 25.26 1.20 -13.48
C SER A 181 24.27 2.35 -13.70
N PHE A 182 23.41 2.64 -12.72
CA PHE A 182 22.44 3.74 -12.73
C PHE A 182 22.07 4.10 -11.28
N GLU A 183 21.50 5.29 -11.10
CA GLU A 183 21.00 5.76 -9.80
C GLU A 183 19.52 5.43 -9.63
N ILE A 184 19.12 5.12 -8.40
CA ILE A 184 17.73 4.87 -8.01
C ILE A 184 17.31 5.96 -7.04
N HIS A 185 16.17 6.60 -7.32
CA HIS A 185 15.61 7.65 -6.51
C HIS A 185 14.19 7.31 -6.09
N GLY A 186 13.72 7.89 -4.98
CA GLY A 186 12.32 7.80 -4.56
C GLY A 186 11.39 8.42 -5.59
N ALA A 187 10.21 7.84 -5.77
CA ALA A 187 9.23 8.29 -6.77
C ALA A 187 8.74 9.72 -6.48
N SER A 188 8.61 10.11 -5.21
CA SER A 188 8.23 11.47 -4.80
C SER A 188 9.29 12.53 -5.11
N VAL A 189 10.54 12.12 -5.27
CA VAL A 189 11.67 13.00 -5.62
C VAL A 189 11.75 13.22 -7.13
N ALA A 190 11.19 12.29 -7.92
CA ALA A 190 11.13 12.42 -9.38
C ALA A 190 10.18 13.54 -9.84
N ASP A 191 9.17 13.89 -9.03
CA ASP A 191 8.22 14.98 -9.30
C ASP A 191 8.74 16.37 -8.89
N ALA A 192 9.90 16.47 -8.21
CA ALA A 192 10.53 17.75 -7.95
C ALA A 192 10.96 18.38 -9.29
N PRO A 193 10.90 19.74 -9.44
CA PRO A 193 11.34 20.42 -10.64
C PRO A 193 12.87 20.41 -10.73
N THR A 194 13.44 19.23 -10.88
CA THR A 194 14.85 19.01 -11.14
C THR A 194 15.00 18.69 -12.62
N ASP A 195 16.05 19.20 -13.26
CA ASP A 195 16.44 18.96 -14.67
C ASP A 195 16.82 17.49 -14.94
N ARG A 196 16.12 16.52 -14.29
CA ARG A 196 16.39 15.10 -14.51
C ARG A 196 15.90 14.67 -15.88
N ASN A 197 16.78 14.05 -16.62
CA ASN A 197 16.52 13.59 -17.97
C ASN A 197 15.51 12.45 -18.03
N GLY A 198 15.32 11.67 -16.93
CA GLY A 198 14.42 10.52 -16.81
C GLY A 198 14.53 9.86 -15.45
N ASP A 199 13.81 8.74 -15.25
CA ASP A 199 13.83 7.98 -14.00
C ASP A 199 15.11 7.14 -13.85
N PHE A 200 15.62 6.60 -14.97
CA PHE A 200 16.91 5.91 -15.01
C PHE A 200 17.73 6.38 -16.21
N VAL A 201 18.98 6.72 -15.96
CA VAL A 201 19.97 7.06 -16.97
C VAL A 201 20.96 5.91 -17.08
N ILE A 202 20.94 5.21 -18.20
CA ILE A 202 21.75 4.02 -18.46
C ILE A 202 22.58 4.28 -19.71
N GLN A 203 23.83 4.70 -19.54
CA GLN A 203 24.68 5.16 -20.65
C GLN A 203 23.99 6.26 -21.46
N ASN A 204 23.64 6.00 -22.73
CA ASN A 204 22.90 6.92 -23.61
C ASN A 204 21.41 6.59 -23.70
N THR A 205 20.89 5.67 -22.87
CA THR A 205 19.47 5.34 -22.80
C THR A 205 18.84 6.00 -21.60
N ILE A 206 17.73 6.71 -21.82
CA ILE A 206 16.95 7.37 -20.77
C ILE A 206 15.62 6.65 -20.62
N VAL A 207 15.41 6.03 -19.47
CA VAL A 207 14.16 5.32 -19.16
C VAL A 207 13.22 6.23 -18.39
N HIS A 208 11.99 6.32 -18.85
CA HIS A 208 10.88 7.01 -18.22
C HIS A 208 9.81 6.01 -17.79
N CYS A 209 9.51 5.95 -16.52
CA CYS A 209 8.45 5.13 -15.93
C CYS A 209 7.21 5.98 -15.68
N THR A 210 6.08 5.65 -16.28
CA THR A 210 4.86 6.43 -16.10
C THR A 210 3.60 5.57 -16.22
N THR A 211 2.59 5.91 -15.45
CA THR A 211 1.24 5.34 -15.59
C THR A 211 0.29 6.25 -16.37
N MET A 212 0.74 7.48 -16.67
CA MET A 212 -0.04 8.49 -17.40
C MET A 212 0.88 9.27 -18.35
N PRO A 213 1.25 8.69 -19.50
CA PRO A 213 2.04 9.40 -20.50
C PRO A 213 1.28 10.64 -20.99
N GLY A 214 1.97 11.77 -21.09
CA GLY A 214 1.40 13.05 -21.49
C GLY A 214 2.39 13.92 -22.26
N ALA A 215 1.95 15.09 -22.70
CA ALA A 215 2.74 16.01 -23.54
C ALA A 215 4.09 16.39 -22.90
N LEU A 216 4.13 16.62 -21.58
CA LEU A 216 5.38 16.95 -20.88
C LEU A 216 6.43 15.83 -20.97
N LEU A 217 6.02 14.58 -20.91
CA LEU A 217 6.91 13.44 -21.09
C LEU A 217 7.49 13.43 -22.53
N ILE A 218 6.65 13.71 -23.52
CA ILE A 218 7.09 13.76 -24.92
C ILE A 218 8.09 14.89 -25.15
N GLU A 219 7.92 16.04 -24.51
CA GLU A 219 8.92 17.12 -24.55
C GLU A 219 10.24 16.71 -23.90
N LYS A 220 10.22 15.94 -22.78
CA LYS A 220 11.42 15.34 -22.19
C LYS A 220 12.10 14.38 -23.21
N CYS A 221 11.33 13.51 -23.87
CA CYS A 221 11.86 12.62 -24.91
C CYS A 221 12.51 13.40 -26.05
N LYS A 222 11.91 14.52 -26.50
CA LYS A 222 12.54 15.41 -27.49
C LYS A 222 13.88 15.98 -27.02
N ALA A 223 13.93 16.42 -25.76
CA ALA A 223 15.17 16.93 -25.16
C ALA A 223 16.24 15.83 -25.08
N ASN A 224 15.87 14.61 -24.67
CA ASN A 224 16.78 13.46 -24.64
C ASN A 224 17.37 13.17 -26.04
N LEU A 225 16.51 13.14 -27.08
CA LEU A 225 16.95 12.93 -28.46
C LEU A 225 17.90 14.01 -28.98
N ARG A 226 17.65 15.28 -28.62
CA ARG A 226 18.56 16.41 -28.97
C ARG A 226 19.90 16.30 -28.26
N ALA A 227 19.93 15.72 -27.07
CA ALA A 227 21.16 15.41 -26.32
C ALA A 227 21.89 14.14 -26.80
N GLY A 228 21.42 13.47 -27.87
CA GLY A 228 22.01 12.25 -28.38
C GLY A 228 21.65 10.99 -27.57
N CYS A 229 20.62 11.07 -26.74
CA CYS A 229 20.15 9.93 -25.92
C CYS A 229 18.96 9.23 -26.57
N HIS A 230 18.73 7.98 -26.19
CA HIS A 230 17.63 7.14 -26.66
C HIS A 230 16.55 7.05 -25.56
N PRO A 231 15.39 7.72 -25.71
CA PRO A 231 14.32 7.64 -24.73
C PRO A 231 13.53 6.33 -24.87
N VAL A 232 13.27 5.71 -23.70
CA VAL A 232 12.43 4.53 -23.54
C VAL A 232 11.32 4.88 -22.53
N ILE A 233 10.07 4.69 -22.92
CA ILE A 233 8.91 4.87 -22.03
C ILE A 233 8.46 3.48 -21.60
N ILE A 234 8.42 3.22 -20.28
CA ILE A 234 7.83 2.01 -19.70
C ILE A 234 6.53 2.41 -19.01
N THR A 235 5.43 1.81 -19.43
CA THR A 235 4.09 2.15 -18.94
C THR A 235 3.22 0.89 -18.75
N ILE A 236 2.02 1.07 -18.18
CA ILE A 236 1.02 -0.02 -18.08
C ILE A 236 0.42 -0.31 -19.45
N PHE A 237 -0.03 -1.55 -19.66
CA PHE A 237 -0.57 -2.03 -20.95
C PHE A 237 -1.60 -1.08 -21.56
N GLU A 238 -2.56 -0.60 -20.77
CA GLU A 238 -3.65 0.27 -21.21
C GLU A 238 -3.18 1.65 -21.73
N ARG A 239 -1.92 2.00 -21.48
CA ARG A 239 -1.33 3.30 -21.86
C ARG A 239 -0.28 3.22 -22.96
N VAL A 240 0.08 2.04 -23.39
CA VAL A 240 1.07 1.84 -24.46
C VAL A 240 0.65 2.59 -25.74
N HIS A 241 -0.57 2.38 -26.22
CA HIS A 241 -1.08 3.06 -27.41
C HIS A 241 -1.17 4.59 -27.22
N THR A 242 -1.51 5.06 -26.02
CA THR A 242 -1.52 6.49 -25.73
C THR A 242 -0.11 7.08 -25.89
N ALA A 243 0.91 6.41 -25.36
CA ALA A 243 2.30 6.87 -25.46
C ALA A 243 2.80 6.86 -26.91
N LEU A 244 2.47 5.81 -27.68
CA LEU A 244 2.82 5.69 -29.09
C LEU A 244 2.18 6.81 -29.92
N ASN A 245 0.88 7.06 -29.76
CA ASN A 245 0.17 8.11 -30.48
C ASN A 245 0.74 9.50 -30.15
N LEU A 246 1.01 9.78 -28.87
CA LEU A 246 1.64 11.05 -28.46
C LEU A 246 3.03 11.23 -29.08
N ALA A 247 3.82 10.15 -29.18
CA ALA A 247 5.13 10.20 -29.85
C ALA A 247 4.98 10.45 -31.36
N GLU A 248 4.02 9.78 -32.01
CA GLU A 248 3.72 9.98 -33.44
C GLU A 248 3.27 11.40 -33.74
N ASP A 249 2.28 11.92 -32.99
CA ASP A 249 1.77 13.29 -33.13
C ASP A 249 2.87 14.36 -32.96
N ALA A 250 3.88 14.03 -32.16
CA ALA A 250 5.04 14.90 -31.92
C ALA A 250 6.17 14.73 -32.96
N GLY A 251 6.00 13.89 -34.00
CA GLY A 251 7.01 13.59 -35.00
C GLY A 251 8.17 12.72 -34.50
N LEU A 252 7.94 11.92 -33.47
CA LEU A 252 8.93 11.02 -32.86
C LEU A 252 8.69 9.54 -33.14
N ALA A 253 7.83 9.22 -34.11
CA ALA A 253 7.59 7.85 -34.54
C ALA A 253 8.90 7.12 -34.86
N GLY A 254 9.09 5.92 -34.30
CA GLY A 254 10.32 5.13 -34.48
C GLY A 254 11.58 5.70 -33.80
N ARG A 255 11.47 6.75 -32.99
CA ARG A 255 12.59 7.37 -32.26
C ARG A 255 12.45 7.26 -30.74
N VAL A 256 11.30 6.85 -30.25
CA VAL A 256 10.99 6.58 -28.85
C VAL A 256 10.51 5.14 -28.74
N GLU A 257 11.14 4.36 -27.88
CA GLU A 257 10.67 3.03 -27.55
C GLU A 257 9.55 3.14 -26.51
N VAL A 258 8.50 2.32 -26.66
CA VAL A 258 7.40 2.25 -25.69
C VAL A 258 7.17 0.79 -25.33
N TRP A 259 7.39 0.45 -24.07
CA TRP A 259 7.28 -0.91 -23.56
C TRP A 259 6.17 -1.03 -22.52
N ASP A 260 5.41 -2.12 -22.61
CA ASP A 260 4.52 -2.56 -21.54
C ASP A 260 5.34 -3.15 -20.38
N VAL A 261 5.08 -2.67 -19.17
CA VAL A 261 5.83 -3.08 -17.96
C VAL A 261 5.68 -4.57 -17.66
N GLN A 262 4.49 -5.14 -17.89
CA GLN A 262 4.25 -6.58 -17.62
C GLN A 262 5.06 -7.45 -18.58
N GLN A 263 5.05 -7.12 -19.86
CA GLN A 263 5.86 -7.82 -20.85
C GLN A 263 7.36 -7.65 -20.57
N PHE A 264 7.78 -6.45 -20.20
CA PHE A 264 9.17 -6.14 -19.84
C PHE A 264 9.67 -6.97 -18.65
N LEU A 265 8.84 -7.13 -17.60
CA LEU A 265 9.16 -7.94 -16.44
C LEU A 265 9.07 -9.44 -16.74
N SER A 266 8.00 -9.87 -17.43
CA SER A 266 7.78 -11.28 -17.74
C SER A 266 8.89 -11.86 -18.62
N SER A 267 9.31 -11.14 -19.65
CA SER A 267 10.41 -11.57 -20.54
C SER A 267 11.69 -11.82 -19.73
N ASN A 268 12.02 -10.91 -18.82
CA ASN A 268 13.20 -11.05 -17.97
C ASN A 268 13.11 -12.27 -17.04
N ILE A 269 11.93 -12.51 -16.45
CA ILE A 269 11.71 -13.68 -15.57
C ILE A 269 11.88 -14.97 -16.35
N TYR A 270 11.35 -15.07 -17.59
CA TYR A 270 11.53 -16.22 -18.45
C TYR A 270 13.00 -16.43 -18.83
N GLU A 271 13.71 -15.38 -19.22
CA GLU A 271 15.12 -15.44 -19.59
C GLU A 271 16.02 -15.85 -18.42
N HIS A 272 15.86 -15.22 -17.24
CA HIS A 272 16.63 -15.57 -16.05
C HIS A 272 16.33 -16.96 -15.51
N SER A 273 15.10 -17.42 -15.62
CA SER A 273 14.72 -18.79 -15.27
C SER A 273 15.14 -19.83 -16.34
N LEU A 274 15.74 -19.39 -17.45
CA LEU A 274 16.04 -20.24 -18.62
C LEU A 274 14.79 -20.99 -19.12
N PHE A 275 13.63 -20.37 -19.06
CA PHE A 275 12.30 -20.91 -19.37
C PHE A 275 11.90 -22.13 -18.51
N ASP A 276 12.64 -22.40 -17.42
CA ASP A 276 12.37 -23.48 -16.49
C ASP A 276 11.25 -23.08 -15.52
N GLU A 277 10.18 -23.87 -15.48
CA GLU A 277 9.01 -23.60 -14.65
C GLU A 277 9.33 -23.58 -13.15
N THR A 278 10.22 -24.45 -12.70
CA THR A 278 10.58 -24.54 -11.26
C THR A 278 11.38 -23.34 -10.79
N LYS A 279 12.11 -22.68 -11.70
CA LYS A 279 12.94 -21.50 -11.42
C LYS A 279 12.17 -20.17 -11.53
N ARG A 280 11.02 -20.15 -12.23
CA ARG A 280 10.25 -18.90 -12.42
C ARG A 280 9.83 -18.25 -11.12
N ASN A 281 9.32 -19.04 -10.16
CA ASN A 281 8.90 -18.51 -8.86
C ASN A 281 10.09 -17.99 -8.05
N SER A 282 11.24 -18.66 -8.09
CA SER A 282 12.44 -18.16 -7.41
C SER A 282 12.95 -16.87 -8.05
N THR A 283 12.92 -16.75 -9.37
CA THR A 283 13.30 -15.52 -10.09
C THR A 283 12.36 -14.37 -9.78
N LEU A 284 11.03 -14.62 -9.74
CA LEU A 284 10.06 -13.61 -9.36
C LEU A 284 10.25 -13.16 -7.91
N SER A 285 10.46 -14.12 -7.00
CA SER A 285 10.77 -13.83 -5.59
C SER A 285 12.03 -12.96 -5.45
N GLU A 286 13.08 -13.23 -6.24
CA GLU A 286 14.31 -12.42 -6.22
C GLU A 286 14.06 -10.97 -6.66
N ILE A 287 13.23 -10.75 -7.68
CA ILE A 287 12.81 -9.39 -8.07
C ILE A 287 12.13 -8.68 -6.92
N ILE A 288 11.23 -9.37 -6.20
CA ILE A 288 10.51 -8.78 -5.06
C ILE A 288 11.46 -8.48 -3.88
N VAL A 289 12.42 -9.33 -3.61
CA VAL A 289 13.46 -9.05 -2.60
C VAL A 289 14.24 -7.77 -2.95
N ARG A 290 14.66 -7.61 -4.22
CA ARG A 290 15.35 -6.40 -4.69
C ARG A 290 14.44 -5.18 -4.65
N TYR A 291 13.19 -5.32 -5.07
CA TYR A 291 12.18 -4.26 -4.97
C TYR A 291 12.03 -3.78 -3.51
N ASN A 292 11.85 -4.70 -2.57
CA ASN A 292 11.70 -4.34 -1.15
C ASN A 292 12.95 -3.67 -0.58
N LYS A 293 14.15 -4.08 -1.02
CA LYS A 293 15.41 -3.40 -0.65
C LYS A 293 15.41 -1.97 -1.15
N ILE A 294 15.05 -1.74 -2.42
CA ILE A 294 14.95 -0.40 -3.01
C ILE A 294 13.95 0.46 -2.23
N VAL A 295 12.73 -0.05 -2.00
CA VAL A 295 11.69 0.68 -1.25
C VAL A 295 12.21 1.11 0.13
N LEU A 296 12.89 0.22 0.86
CA LEU A 296 13.44 0.55 2.18
C LEU A 296 14.54 1.63 2.15
N GLU A 297 15.28 1.74 1.05
CA GLU A 297 16.38 2.69 0.90
C GLU A 297 15.90 4.07 0.44
N VAL A 298 14.87 4.14 -0.40
CA VAL A 298 14.51 5.40 -1.08
C VAL A 298 13.11 5.92 -0.79
N GLU A 299 12.23 5.13 -0.15
CA GLU A 299 10.86 5.53 0.17
C GLU A 299 10.63 5.65 1.68
N SER A 300 9.81 6.61 2.07
CA SER A 300 9.40 6.78 3.47
C SER A 300 8.15 5.98 3.85
N ASP A 301 7.40 5.49 2.86
CA ASP A 301 6.14 4.74 3.07
C ASP A 301 6.40 3.22 3.10
N PRO A 302 6.37 2.57 4.28
CA PRO A 302 6.62 1.13 4.41
C PRO A 302 5.51 0.27 3.78
N SER A 303 4.36 0.84 3.48
CA SER A 303 3.24 0.13 2.85
C SER A 303 3.47 -0.19 1.37
N LEU A 304 4.49 0.42 0.78
CA LEU A 304 4.92 0.11 -0.59
C LEU A 304 5.59 -1.25 -0.73
N ARG A 305 5.97 -1.89 0.37
CA ARG A 305 6.56 -3.24 0.33
C ARG A 305 5.60 -4.25 -0.27
N ILE A 306 6.15 -5.32 -0.83
CA ILE A 306 5.42 -6.44 -1.40
C ILE A 306 5.76 -7.70 -0.61
N GLU A 307 4.75 -8.38 -0.08
CA GLU A 307 4.88 -9.75 0.44
C GLU A 307 4.68 -10.73 -0.71
N PHE A 308 5.61 -11.68 -0.82
CA PHE A 308 5.57 -12.71 -1.85
C PHE A 308 5.01 -14.00 -1.29
N GLU A 309 3.94 -14.48 -1.91
CA GLU A 309 3.30 -15.76 -1.57
C GLU A 309 3.36 -16.71 -2.75
N ALA A 310 3.98 -17.88 -2.58
CA ALA A 310 3.93 -18.94 -3.58
C ALA A 310 2.71 -19.81 -3.36
N LYS A 311 1.79 -19.86 -4.32
CA LYS A 311 0.66 -20.78 -4.29
C LYS A 311 1.09 -22.10 -4.92
N GLN A 312 1.27 -23.12 -4.10
CA GLN A 312 1.49 -24.48 -4.61
C GLN A 312 0.17 -25.03 -5.16
N LEU A 313 0.24 -25.61 -6.36
CA LEU A 313 -0.85 -26.47 -6.86
C LEU A 313 -0.92 -27.70 -5.96
N LEU A 314 -2.07 -27.91 -5.32
CA LEU A 314 -2.40 -29.13 -4.61
C LEU A 314 -2.58 -30.29 -5.58
#